data_530722cd9a4e82a03cd0207a14fb6ba5
#
_entry.id   530722cd9a4e82a03cd0207a14fb6ba5
#
_cell.length_a   1.000
_cell.length_b   1.000
_cell.length_c   1.000
_cell.angle_alpha   90.00
_cell.angle_beta   90.00
_cell.angle_gamma   90.00
#
_symmetry.space_group_name_H-M   'P 1'
#
loop_
_entity.id
_entity.type
_entity.pdbx_description
1 polymer ?
#
loop_
_entity_poly.entity_id
_entity_poly.type
_entity_poly.pdbx_seq_one_letter_code
_entity_poly.pdbx_strand_id
1 'polypeptide(L)'
;EIPLRLVGSEMCIRDRLYIGVDLGTSAVKLLLMDESGKVLNIVSKEYPISFPKPGWSEQNPCDWWEQTVAGLIELTKDFDRSAVAGISFGGQMHGLVVLDENDNVIRPAILWNDGRTQKETDYLNNVIGKEKLSELTGNIAFAGFTAPKILWLKANEPENFARIKKLMLPKDYIAYRMTGVFSTDYSDASGMLLLDVKNKCWSKEMLDICDVREEWLPGLYESSEKTGTLKADVACELGFPKDCIVAAGAGDNAAAAIGTGTVGAGKCNLSLGTSGTLFITSDEFRVDSHNALHSFDHADGGYHLMGCMLSAASCNNWWMKDILHSDDFVNEQKPLEEDGRLGENHVYFLPYLMGERSPHNDPSARAAFIGMSMDTDRADMLQAVFEGVAYGLRAVSYTHLRAHET
;
A
#
# COMPACT_ATOMS: atom_id res chain seq x y z
N GLU A 1 -67.29 -0.70 5.76
CA GLU A 1 -66.33 -0.74 4.65
C GLU A 1 -65.31 0.39 4.82
N ILE A 2 -64.13 0.04 5.26
CA ILE A 2 -62.97 0.94 5.32
C ILE A 2 -62.21 0.74 4.02
N PRO A 3 -62.01 1.77 3.18
CA PRO A 3 -61.24 1.61 1.97
C PRO A 3 -59.76 1.45 2.34
N LEU A 4 -59.23 0.28 2.07
CA LEU A 4 -57.78 0.05 1.94
C LEU A 4 -57.24 0.94 0.82
N ARG A 5 -56.70 2.07 1.19
CA ARG A 5 -55.78 2.88 0.40
C ARG A 5 -54.63 3.37 1.28
N LEU A 6 -53.86 2.45 1.76
CA LEU A 6 -52.44 2.66 2.00
C LEU A 6 -51.73 2.06 0.77
N VAL A 7 -51.70 2.85 -0.30
CA VAL A 7 -50.66 2.71 -1.27
C VAL A 7 -49.39 3.10 -0.53
N GLY A 8 -48.68 2.12 -0.05
CA GLY A 8 -47.31 2.30 0.40
C GLY A 8 -46.58 3.01 -0.73
N SER A 9 -45.94 4.10 -0.40
CA SER A 9 -44.79 4.50 -1.18
C SER A 9 -43.92 3.27 -1.29
N GLU A 10 -43.92 2.63 -2.46
CA GLU A 10 -42.80 1.83 -2.88
C GLU A 10 -41.61 2.80 -2.86
N MET A 11 -40.98 2.88 -1.69
CA MET A 11 -39.62 3.32 -1.63
C MET A 11 -38.88 2.32 -2.51
N CYS A 12 -38.70 2.69 -3.80
CA CYS A 12 -37.86 1.92 -4.68
C CYS A 12 -36.56 1.71 -3.92
N ILE A 13 -36.39 0.51 -3.38
CA ILE A 13 -35.08 0.01 -2.97
C ILE A 13 -34.33 -0.10 -4.28
N ARG A 14 -33.72 1.00 -4.71
CA ARG A 14 -32.73 0.93 -5.77
C ARG A 14 -31.59 0.12 -5.19
N ASP A 15 -31.31 -1.03 -5.78
CA ASP A 15 -30.14 -1.82 -5.45
C ASP A 15 -28.93 -0.88 -5.54
N ARG A 16 -28.36 -0.55 -4.37
CA ARG A 16 -27.24 0.39 -4.31
C ARG A 16 -25.98 -0.28 -4.83
N LEU A 17 -25.24 0.46 -5.63
CA LEU A 17 -23.95 0.05 -6.17
C LEU A 17 -22.82 0.80 -5.47
N TYR A 18 -21.73 0.10 -5.23
CA TYR A 18 -20.52 0.64 -4.60
C TYR A 18 -19.32 0.35 -5.47
N ILE A 19 -18.37 1.28 -5.51
CA ILE A 19 -17.16 1.16 -6.32
C ILE A 19 -15.94 1.22 -5.41
N GLY A 20 -15.06 0.23 -5.56
CA GLY A 20 -13.69 0.24 -5.06
C GLY A 20 -12.72 0.61 -6.17
N VAL A 21 -11.80 1.53 -5.87
CA VAL A 21 -10.73 1.96 -6.77
C VAL A 21 -9.40 1.61 -6.12
N ASP A 22 -8.65 0.68 -6.68
CA ASP A 22 -7.29 0.33 -6.25
C ASP A 22 -6.27 0.95 -7.22
N LEU A 23 -5.61 2.01 -6.79
CA LEU A 23 -4.58 2.70 -7.54
C LEU A 23 -3.22 2.01 -7.34
N GLY A 24 -2.99 0.90 -8.04
CA GLY A 24 -1.74 0.15 -7.97
C GLY A 24 -0.58 0.83 -8.71
N THR A 25 0.59 0.21 -8.69
CA THR A 25 1.79 0.77 -9.35
C THR A 25 1.72 0.66 -10.88
N SER A 26 1.18 -0.42 -11.43
CA SER A 26 1.16 -0.66 -12.89
C SER A 26 -0.20 -0.39 -13.53
N ALA A 27 -1.26 -0.37 -12.74
CA ALA A 27 -2.62 -0.24 -13.22
C ALA A 27 -3.55 0.23 -12.09
N VAL A 28 -4.64 0.93 -12.46
CA VAL A 28 -5.79 1.08 -11.59
C VAL A 28 -6.73 -0.10 -11.82
N LYS A 29 -7.14 -0.75 -10.72
CA LYS A 29 -8.18 -1.77 -10.70
C LYS A 29 -9.45 -1.20 -10.09
N LEU A 30 -10.55 -1.45 -10.74
CA LEU A 30 -11.86 -0.93 -10.34
C LEU A 30 -12.82 -2.10 -10.17
N LEU A 31 -13.53 -2.08 -9.08
CA LEU A 31 -14.47 -3.14 -8.69
C LEU A 31 -15.84 -2.52 -8.45
N LEU A 32 -16.87 -3.10 -9.05
CA LEU A 32 -18.27 -2.78 -8.80
C LEU A 32 -18.91 -3.89 -7.98
N MET A 33 -19.58 -3.52 -6.90
CA MET A 33 -20.32 -4.48 -6.07
C MET A 33 -21.70 -3.95 -5.68
N ASP A 34 -22.60 -4.86 -5.33
CA ASP A 34 -23.89 -4.54 -4.76
C ASP A 34 -23.85 -4.40 -3.22
N GLU A 35 -24.96 -4.07 -2.61
CA GLU A 35 -25.09 -3.89 -1.15
C GLU A 35 -24.88 -5.17 -0.34
N SER A 36 -24.94 -6.35 -0.97
CA SER A 36 -24.63 -7.63 -0.33
C SER A 36 -23.12 -7.93 -0.31
N GLY A 37 -22.29 -7.10 -0.97
CA GLY A 37 -20.87 -7.32 -1.16
C GLY A 37 -20.53 -8.25 -2.33
N LYS A 38 -21.52 -8.61 -3.16
CA LYS A 38 -21.28 -9.42 -4.36
C LYS A 38 -20.60 -8.56 -5.44
N VAL A 39 -19.46 -9.03 -5.92
CA VAL A 39 -18.75 -8.43 -7.03
C VAL A 39 -19.54 -8.64 -8.33
N LEU A 40 -19.84 -7.56 -9.02
CA LEU A 40 -20.61 -7.54 -10.27
C LEU A 40 -19.73 -7.38 -11.48
N ASN A 41 -18.68 -6.56 -11.38
CA ASN A 41 -17.75 -6.31 -12.49
C ASN A 41 -16.38 -5.88 -11.95
N ILE A 42 -15.33 -6.14 -12.73
CA ILE A 42 -13.96 -5.70 -12.47
C ILE A 42 -13.35 -5.20 -13.76
N VAL A 43 -12.68 -4.05 -13.71
CA VAL A 43 -11.95 -3.47 -14.84
C VAL A 43 -10.54 -3.11 -14.38
N SER A 44 -9.55 -3.30 -15.24
CA SER A 44 -8.16 -2.87 -15.01
C SER A 44 -7.71 -1.98 -16.16
N LYS A 45 -7.04 -0.87 -15.83
CA LYS A 45 -6.46 0.06 -16.80
C LYS A 45 -5.00 0.29 -16.46
N GLU A 46 -4.13 -0.02 -17.39
CA GLU A 46 -2.69 0.16 -17.25
C GLU A 46 -2.29 1.62 -17.54
N TYR A 47 -1.19 2.05 -16.92
CA TYR A 47 -0.52 3.31 -17.19
C TYR A 47 1.00 3.15 -17.11
N PRO A 48 1.76 4.01 -17.81
CA PRO A 48 3.20 3.87 -17.90
C PRO A 48 3.89 4.19 -16.56
N ILE A 49 5.03 3.53 -16.34
CA ILE A 49 6.01 3.89 -15.32
C ILE A 49 7.24 4.44 -16.05
N SER A 50 7.75 5.58 -15.60
CA SER A 50 8.97 6.17 -16.11
C SER A 50 10.15 5.85 -15.19
N PHE A 51 11.28 5.49 -15.79
CA PHE A 51 12.56 5.24 -15.09
C PHE A 51 13.61 6.21 -15.64
N PRO A 52 13.59 7.52 -15.24
CA PRO A 52 14.44 8.55 -15.84
C PRO A 52 15.94 8.31 -15.64
N LYS A 53 16.30 7.62 -14.54
CA LYS A 53 17.67 7.20 -14.21
C LYS A 53 17.64 5.85 -13.53
N PRO A 54 18.75 5.09 -13.47
CA PRO A 54 18.83 3.86 -12.69
C PRO A 54 18.38 4.07 -11.23
N GLY A 55 17.45 3.25 -10.76
CA GLY A 55 16.88 3.34 -9.41
C GLY A 55 15.83 4.44 -9.20
N TRP A 56 15.49 5.23 -10.22
CA TRP A 56 14.40 6.21 -10.17
C TRP A 56 13.12 5.62 -10.73
N SER A 57 11.98 5.97 -10.12
CA SER A 57 10.67 5.50 -10.55
C SER A 57 9.64 6.63 -10.38
N GLU A 58 9.03 7.04 -11.48
CA GLU A 58 8.11 8.18 -11.55
C GLU A 58 6.86 7.83 -12.34
N GLN A 59 5.75 8.49 -12.00
CA GLN A 59 4.51 8.45 -12.77
C GLN A 59 3.87 9.84 -12.86
N ASN A 60 3.18 10.09 -13.97
CA ASN A 60 2.39 11.31 -14.12
C ASN A 60 1.00 11.10 -13.47
N PRO A 61 0.63 11.88 -12.43
CA PRO A 61 -0.69 11.76 -11.81
C PRO A 61 -1.87 11.98 -12.76
N CYS A 62 -1.66 12.69 -13.88
CA CYS A 62 -2.71 12.86 -14.89
C CYS A 62 -3.08 11.53 -15.56
N ASP A 63 -2.09 10.64 -15.77
CA ASP A 63 -2.35 9.32 -16.37
C ASP A 63 -3.23 8.47 -15.44
N TRP A 64 -3.01 8.55 -14.12
CA TRP A 64 -3.86 7.89 -13.14
C TRP A 64 -5.31 8.36 -13.22
N TRP A 65 -5.49 9.69 -13.32
CA TRP A 65 -6.81 10.29 -13.43
C TRP A 65 -7.53 9.85 -14.71
N GLU A 66 -6.88 9.96 -15.87
CA GLU A 66 -7.44 9.58 -17.16
C GLU A 66 -7.85 8.11 -17.18
N GLN A 67 -6.98 7.20 -16.69
CA GLN A 67 -7.28 5.78 -16.66
C GLN A 67 -8.36 5.43 -15.63
N THR A 68 -8.42 6.15 -14.49
CA THR A 68 -9.50 5.98 -13.53
C THR A 68 -10.86 6.37 -14.11
N VAL A 69 -10.96 7.51 -14.76
CA VAL A 69 -12.21 7.96 -15.43
C VAL A 69 -12.61 6.98 -16.52
N ALA A 70 -11.70 6.62 -17.42
CA ALA A 70 -11.96 5.65 -18.48
C ALA A 70 -12.42 4.29 -17.93
N GLY A 71 -11.76 3.83 -16.84
CA GLY A 71 -12.10 2.59 -16.16
C GLY A 71 -13.48 2.63 -15.49
N LEU A 72 -13.86 3.74 -14.84
CA LEU A 72 -15.18 3.92 -14.23
C LEU A 72 -16.31 3.89 -15.27
N ILE A 73 -16.09 4.54 -16.42
CA ILE A 73 -17.05 4.53 -17.54
C ILE A 73 -17.24 3.10 -18.06
N GLU A 74 -16.16 2.35 -18.23
CA GLU A 74 -16.21 0.96 -18.69
C GLU A 74 -16.83 0.03 -17.63
N LEU A 75 -16.45 0.18 -16.36
CA LEU A 75 -16.92 -0.62 -15.24
C LEU A 75 -18.46 -0.60 -15.13
N THR A 76 -19.06 0.56 -15.40
CA THR A 76 -20.48 0.82 -15.18
C THR A 76 -21.32 0.86 -16.47
N LYS A 77 -20.74 0.51 -17.63
CA LYS A 77 -21.41 0.65 -18.95
C LYS A 77 -22.73 -0.13 -19.05
N ASP A 78 -22.80 -1.29 -18.41
CA ASP A 78 -23.94 -2.21 -18.46
C ASP A 78 -24.81 -2.15 -17.18
N PHE A 79 -24.61 -1.14 -16.31
CA PHE A 79 -25.27 -0.99 -15.03
C PHE A 79 -25.99 0.36 -14.90
N ASP A 80 -26.98 0.44 -14.02
CA ASP A 80 -27.66 1.70 -13.70
C ASP A 80 -26.71 2.63 -12.91
N ARG A 81 -26.07 3.55 -13.60
CA ARG A 81 -25.16 4.52 -13.01
C ARG A 81 -25.80 5.41 -11.94
N SER A 82 -27.13 5.60 -12.02
CA SER A 82 -27.87 6.39 -11.02
C SER A 82 -28.00 5.69 -9.67
N ALA A 83 -27.66 4.39 -9.62
CA ALA A 83 -27.63 3.59 -8.39
C ALA A 83 -26.26 3.63 -7.64
N VAL A 84 -25.22 4.23 -8.25
CA VAL A 84 -23.90 4.33 -7.60
C VAL A 84 -23.99 5.24 -6.37
N ALA A 85 -23.90 4.64 -5.20
CA ALA A 85 -24.09 5.31 -3.91
C ALA A 85 -22.79 5.75 -3.25
N GLY A 86 -21.68 5.07 -3.54
CA GLY A 86 -20.41 5.38 -2.90
C GLY A 86 -19.18 4.86 -3.64
N ILE A 87 -18.07 5.56 -3.46
CA ILE A 87 -16.75 5.23 -4.00
C ILE A 87 -15.74 5.28 -2.85
N SER A 88 -14.87 4.28 -2.77
CA SER A 88 -13.73 4.25 -1.85
C SER A 88 -12.45 3.85 -2.58
N PHE A 89 -11.31 4.15 -1.96
CA PHE A 89 -9.99 3.99 -2.57
C PHE A 89 -9.10 3.05 -1.75
N GLY A 90 -8.34 2.22 -2.45
CA GLY A 90 -7.07 1.69 -2.03
C GLY A 90 -5.99 2.23 -2.95
N GLY A 91 -4.73 2.25 -2.53
CA GLY A 91 -3.70 2.68 -3.48
C GLY A 91 -2.28 2.52 -2.96
N GLN A 92 -1.33 2.53 -3.92
CA GLN A 92 0.09 2.50 -3.62
C GLN A 92 0.47 3.61 -2.65
N MET A 93 1.13 3.24 -1.58
CA MET A 93 1.51 4.14 -0.50
C MET A 93 2.76 4.98 -0.84
N HIS A 94 3.05 5.97 -0.01
CA HIS A 94 4.32 6.71 0.03
C HIS A 94 4.66 7.60 -1.18
N GLY A 95 3.90 7.54 -2.27
CA GLY A 95 4.15 8.35 -3.47
C GLY A 95 4.03 9.85 -3.15
N LEU A 96 4.95 10.66 -3.68
CA LEU A 96 4.91 12.11 -3.48
C LEU A 96 4.25 12.80 -4.67
N VAL A 97 3.03 13.32 -4.47
CA VAL A 97 2.33 14.21 -5.41
C VAL A 97 2.34 15.62 -4.86
N VAL A 98 2.78 16.59 -5.67
CA VAL A 98 2.87 18.00 -5.29
C VAL A 98 2.15 18.88 -6.31
N LEU A 99 1.29 19.79 -5.80
CA LEU A 99 0.51 20.71 -6.61
C LEU A 99 0.85 22.17 -6.28
N ASP A 100 0.74 23.03 -7.29
CA ASP A 100 0.88 24.48 -7.16
C ASP A 100 -0.43 25.15 -6.71
N GLU A 101 -0.44 26.49 -6.68
CA GLU A 101 -1.59 27.31 -6.27
C GLU A 101 -2.82 27.16 -7.16
N ASN A 102 -2.65 26.69 -8.39
CA ASN A 102 -3.71 26.46 -9.37
C ASN A 102 -4.08 24.98 -9.49
N ASP A 103 -3.65 24.14 -8.55
CA ASP A 103 -3.83 22.69 -8.55
C ASP A 103 -3.17 21.94 -9.73
N ASN A 104 -2.19 22.58 -10.37
CA ASN A 104 -1.41 21.90 -11.38
C ASN A 104 -0.34 21.01 -10.73
N VAL A 105 -0.15 19.83 -11.29
CA VAL A 105 0.94 18.91 -10.91
C VAL A 105 2.27 19.58 -11.23
N ILE A 106 3.11 19.82 -10.22
CA ILE A 106 4.39 20.50 -10.36
C ILE A 106 5.39 19.62 -11.11
N ARG A 107 5.37 18.32 -10.84
CA ARG A 107 6.25 17.32 -11.45
C ARG A 107 5.63 15.92 -11.38
N PRO A 108 6.14 14.92 -12.15
CA PRO A 108 5.76 13.53 -11.97
C PRO A 108 5.96 13.06 -10.52
N ALA A 109 5.05 12.24 -10.02
CA ALA A 109 5.11 11.69 -8.67
C ALA A 109 6.33 10.77 -8.51
N ILE A 110 7.08 10.92 -7.41
CA ILE A 110 8.16 10.00 -7.02
C ILE A 110 7.53 8.82 -6.29
N LEU A 111 7.69 7.59 -6.81
CA LEU A 111 7.00 6.41 -6.32
C LEU A 111 7.67 5.77 -5.10
N TRP A 112 6.98 4.82 -4.47
CA TRP A 112 7.42 4.09 -3.28
C TRP A 112 8.68 3.23 -3.51
N ASN A 113 8.90 2.74 -4.74
CA ASN A 113 10.04 1.92 -5.16
C ASN A 113 11.20 2.73 -5.73
N ASP A 114 11.18 4.06 -5.57
CA ASP A 114 12.26 4.97 -5.98
C ASP A 114 13.37 5.00 -4.93
N GLY A 115 14.60 4.81 -5.38
CA GLY A 115 15.78 4.74 -4.51
C GLY A 115 16.64 6.02 -4.46
N ARG A 116 16.20 7.12 -5.10
CA ARG A 116 17.02 8.35 -5.21
C ARG A 116 17.33 9.05 -3.89
N THR A 117 16.55 8.79 -2.85
CA THR A 117 16.54 9.51 -1.58
C THR A 117 17.45 8.90 -0.51
N GLN A 118 18.42 8.08 -0.88
CA GLN A 118 19.29 7.40 0.09
C GLN A 118 20.02 8.38 1.00
N LYS A 119 20.50 9.49 0.46
CA LYS A 119 21.21 10.53 1.23
C LYS A 119 20.32 11.19 2.28
N GLU A 120 19.07 11.48 1.93
CA GLU A 120 18.08 12.08 2.82
C GLU A 120 17.60 11.06 3.87
N THR A 121 17.49 9.80 3.49
CA THR A 121 17.21 8.68 4.40
C THR A 121 18.33 8.53 5.44
N ASP A 122 19.59 8.58 5.00
CA ASP A 122 20.75 8.52 5.90
C ASP A 122 20.80 9.73 6.83
N TYR A 123 20.48 10.93 6.34
CA TYR A 123 20.36 12.13 7.18
C TYR A 123 19.32 11.95 8.27
N LEU A 124 18.12 11.52 7.92
CA LEU A 124 17.05 11.30 8.89
C LEU A 124 17.45 10.23 9.92
N ASN A 125 17.98 9.08 9.48
CA ASN A 125 18.30 7.97 10.39
C ASN A 125 19.55 8.21 11.24
N ASN A 126 20.57 8.90 10.73
CA ASN A 126 21.88 8.99 11.38
C ASN A 126 22.14 10.36 12.04
N VAL A 127 21.52 11.44 11.52
CA VAL A 127 21.71 12.81 12.05
C VAL A 127 20.55 13.19 12.97
N ILE A 128 19.29 13.01 12.53
CA ILE A 128 18.12 13.19 13.39
C ILE A 128 18.05 12.05 14.42
N GLY A 129 18.28 10.81 13.97
CA GLY A 129 18.35 9.62 14.79
C GLY A 129 17.11 8.75 14.70
N LYS A 130 17.32 7.43 14.63
CA LYS A 130 16.24 6.44 14.51
C LYS A 130 15.29 6.46 15.69
N GLU A 131 15.83 6.57 16.91
CA GLU A 131 15.04 6.65 18.15
C GLU A 131 14.11 7.87 18.11
N LYS A 132 14.65 9.03 17.71
CA LYS A 132 13.87 10.26 17.61
C LYS A 132 12.77 10.17 16.56
N LEU A 133 13.08 9.64 15.38
CA LEU A 133 12.08 9.41 14.33
C LEU A 133 10.97 8.47 14.79
N SER A 134 11.35 7.37 15.45
CA SER A 134 10.43 6.39 15.99
C SER A 134 9.53 6.99 17.09
N GLU A 135 10.06 7.86 17.94
CA GLU A 135 9.30 8.60 18.95
C GLU A 135 8.27 9.54 18.29
N LEU A 136 8.64 10.22 17.19
CA LEU A 136 7.82 11.21 16.51
C LEU A 136 6.76 10.60 15.59
N THR A 137 7.00 9.40 15.05
CA THR A 137 6.16 8.83 13.97
C THR A 137 5.87 7.34 14.09
N GLY A 138 6.45 6.65 15.09
CA GLY A 138 6.38 5.19 15.19
C GLY A 138 7.28 4.44 14.19
N ASN A 139 8.08 5.14 13.38
CA ASN A 139 8.84 4.55 12.29
C ASN A 139 10.23 5.18 12.15
N ILE A 140 11.12 4.51 11.40
CA ILE A 140 12.37 5.07 10.92
C ILE A 140 12.25 5.46 9.44
N ALA A 141 13.22 6.18 8.89
CA ALA A 141 13.20 6.58 7.49
C ALA A 141 13.59 5.43 6.56
N PHE A 142 12.85 5.31 5.46
CA PHE A 142 13.15 4.44 4.32
C PHE A 142 13.09 5.26 3.04
N ALA A 143 13.91 4.93 2.04
CA ALA A 143 13.97 5.67 0.78
C ALA A 143 12.59 5.74 0.07
N GLY A 144 11.77 4.70 0.24
CA GLY A 144 10.41 4.65 -0.30
C GLY A 144 9.41 5.60 0.38
N PHE A 145 9.66 6.13 1.57
CA PHE A 145 8.72 6.98 2.31
C PHE A 145 8.68 8.41 1.75
N THR A 146 7.63 9.16 2.12
CA THR A 146 7.36 10.48 1.55
C THR A 146 8.32 11.56 2.06
N ALA A 147 8.65 11.58 3.36
CA ALA A 147 9.51 12.60 3.95
C ALA A 147 10.91 12.70 3.30
N PRO A 148 11.65 11.59 3.06
CA PRO A 148 12.90 11.66 2.33
C PRO A 148 12.78 12.26 0.91
N LYS A 149 11.65 12.03 0.22
CA LYS A 149 11.39 12.58 -1.12
C LYS A 149 11.17 14.09 -1.08
N ILE A 150 10.54 14.60 -0.03
CA ILE A 150 10.36 16.03 0.19
C ILE A 150 11.72 16.70 0.39
N LEU A 151 12.57 16.14 1.24
CA LEU A 151 13.94 16.64 1.48
C LEU A 151 14.75 16.60 0.20
N TRP A 152 14.63 15.52 -0.58
CA TRP A 152 15.31 15.41 -1.88
C TRP A 152 14.82 16.49 -2.85
N LEU A 153 13.51 16.74 -2.93
CA LEU A 153 12.92 17.78 -3.78
C LEU A 153 13.44 19.15 -3.40
N LYS A 154 13.48 19.47 -2.09
CA LYS A 154 14.05 20.71 -1.58
C LYS A 154 15.51 20.91 -1.98
N ALA A 155 16.32 19.87 -1.89
CA ALA A 155 17.76 19.92 -2.17
C ALA A 155 18.09 19.95 -3.67
N ASN A 156 17.32 19.24 -4.51
CA ASN A 156 17.65 19.00 -5.91
C ASN A 156 16.76 19.77 -6.90
N GLU A 157 15.56 20.16 -6.51
CA GLU A 157 14.60 20.91 -7.32
C GLU A 157 14.00 22.09 -6.51
N PRO A 158 14.80 23.02 -5.99
CA PRO A 158 14.35 24.08 -5.09
C PRO A 158 13.27 24.98 -5.69
N GLU A 159 13.29 25.20 -7.01
CA GLU A 159 12.25 25.98 -7.70
C GLU A 159 10.89 25.24 -7.66
N ASN A 160 10.86 23.92 -7.84
CA ASN A 160 9.65 23.12 -7.71
C ASN A 160 9.19 23.09 -6.26
N PHE A 161 10.11 22.92 -5.30
CA PHE A 161 9.78 22.94 -3.87
C PHE A 161 9.13 24.26 -3.44
N ALA A 162 9.64 25.39 -3.92
CA ALA A 162 9.08 26.72 -3.58
C ALA A 162 7.65 26.95 -4.09
N ARG A 163 7.21 26.20 -5.10
CA ARG A 163 5.86 26.28 -5.68
C ARG A 163 4.82 25.42 -4.96
N ILE A 164 5.23 24.54 -4.06
CA ILE A 164 4.30 23.60 -3.38
C ILE A 164 3.25 24.39 -2.60
N LYS A 165 1.99 24.02 -2.83
CA LYS A 165 0.82 24.46 -2.07
C LYS A 165 0.02 23.30 -1.51
N LYS A 166 0.07 22.14 -2.16
CA LYS A 166 -0.54 20.90 -1.68
C LYS A 166 0.42 19.74 -1.88
N LEU A 167 0.49 18.89 -0.87
CA LEU A 167 1.28 17.66 -0.85
C LEU A 167 0.33 16.53 -0.50
N MET A 168 0.29 15.47 -1.30
CA MET A 168 -0.65 14.36 -1.11
C MET A 168 -0.09 13.04 -1.60
N LEU A 169 -0.76 11.97 -1.24
CA LEU A 169 -0.46 10.62 -1.69
C LEU A 169 -1.19 10.28 -3.01
N PRO A 170 -0.81 9.23 -3.72
CA PRO A 170 -1.39 8.92 -5.04
C PRO A 170 -2.91 8.76 -5.03
N LYS A 171 -3.50 7.98 -4.08
CA LYS A 171 -4.95 7.82 -4.01
C LYS A 171 -5.68 9.11 -3.65
N ASP A 172 -5.05 9.94 -2.80
CA ASP A 172 -5.61 11.23 -2.37
C ASP A 172 -5.75 12.19 -3.55
N TYR A 173 -4.81 12.15 -4.50
CA TYR A 173 -4.91 12.93 -5.73
C TYR A 173 -6.18 12.57 -6.53
N ILE A 174 -6.50 11.29 -6.66
CA ILE A 174 -7.72 10.86 -7.35
C ILE A 174 -8.96 11.29 -6.58
N ALA A 175 -9.00 11.09 -5.25
CA ALA A 175 -10.10 11.52 -4.40
C ALA A 175 -10.30 13.05 -4.46
N TYR A 176 -9.21 13.82 -4.42
CA TYR A 176 -9.22 15.27 -4.58
C TYR A 176 -9.76 15.71 -5.94
N ARG A 177 -9.32 15.05 -7.03
CA ARG A 177 -9.84 15.33 -8.37
C ARG A 177 -11.34 15.07 -8.47
N MET A 178 -11.85 14.03 -7.78
CA MET A 178 -13.27 13.69 -7.76
C MET A 178 -14.13 14.66 -6.94
N THR A 179 -13.62 15.08 -5.78
CA THR A 179 -14.43 15.79 -4.77
C THR A 179 -14.10 17.27 -4.63
N GLY A 180 -12.85 17.66 -4.89
CA GLY A 180 -12.30 18.95 -4.52
C GLY A 180 -11.97 19.07 -3.01
N VAL A 181 -12.17 18.01 -2.22
CA VAL A 181 -11.83 17.99 -0.80
C VAL A 181 -10.39 17.49 -0.63
N PHE A 182 -9.57 18.29 0.03
CA PHE A 182 -8.18 17.98 0.29
C PHE A 182 -8.08 17.11 1.55
N SER A 183 -8.03 15.78 1.38
CA SER A 183 -8.12 14.77 2.44
C SER A 183 -7.16 13.63 2.22
N THR A 184 -6.76 12.97 3.31
CA THR A 184 -6.07 11.68 3.36
C THR A 184 -6.63 10.87 4.52
N ASP A 185 -6.30 9.58 4.58
CA ASP A 185 -6.63 8.75 5.74
C ASP A 185 -5.40 8.42 6.59
N TYR A 186 -5.65 8.03 7.84
CA TYR A 186 -4.58 7.71 8.78
C TYR A 186 -3.70 6.56 8.33
N SER A 187 -4.25 5.52 7.71
CA SER A 187 -3.47 4.33 7.33
C SER A 187 -2.43 4.64 6.25
N ASP A 188 -2.78 5.45 5.25
CA ASP A 188 -1.86 5.85 4.19
C ASP A 188 -0.90 6.96 4.67
N ALA A 189 -1.41 7.94 5.43
CA ALA A 189 -0.61 9.02 6.01
C ALA A 189 0.49 8.49 6.96
N SER A 190 0.27 7.36 7.63
CA SER A 190 1.27 6.68 8.46
C SER A 190 2.57 6.38 7.70
N GLY A 191 2.47 6.09 6.40
CA GLY A 191 3.61 5.82 5.54
C GLY A 191 4.35 7.06 5.03
N MET A 192 3.91 8.27 5.36
CA MET A 192 4.58 9.51 4.95
C MET A 192 5.82 9.84 5.78
N LEU A 193 5.95 9.30 7.00
CA LEU A 193 6.92 9.71 8.03
C LEU A 193 6.72 11.18 8.46
N LEU A 194 5.50 11.69 8.37
CA LEU A 194 5.07 13.02 8.82
C LEU A 194 3.96 12.95 9.86
N LEU A 195 3.30 11.79 9.98
CA LEU A 195 2.22 11.54 10.93
C LEU A 195 2.81 11.04 12.27
N ASP A 196 2.35 11.60 13.37
CA ASP A 196 2.43 10.98 14.70
C ASP A 196 1.32 9.92 14.76
N VAL A 197 1.70 8.67 14.43
CA VAL A 197 0.77 7.54 14.34
C VAL A 197 0.07 7.29 15.67
N LYS A 198 0.79 7.45 16.79
CA LYS A 198 0.23 7.24 18.14
C LYS A 198 -0.92 8.20 18.46
N ASN A 199 -0.76 9.47 18.09
CA ASN A 199 -1.69 10.55 18.43
C ASN A 199 -2.62 10.94 17.27
N LYS A 200 -2.50 10.25 16.12
CA LYS A 200 -3.30 10.48 14.91
C LYS A 200 -3.33 11.95 14.48
N CYS A 201 -2.17 12.59 14.41
CA CYS A 201 -2.03 13.98 13.98
C CYS A 201 -0.72 14.21 13.26
N TRP A 202 -0.61 15.31 12.53
CA TRP A 202 0.67 15.69 11.91
C TRP A 202 1.71 15.99 12.99
N SER A 203 2.91 15.39 12.86
CA SER A 203 4.04 15.58 13.76
C SER A 203 4.72 16.93 13.47
N LYS A 204 4.47 17.95 14.28
CA LYS A 204 5.02 19.30 14.08
C LYS A 204 6.54 19.30 13.94
N GLU A 205 7.23 18.52 14.77
CA GLU A 205 8.69 18.44 14.74
C GLU A 205 9.17 17.79 13.43
N MET A 206 8.45 16.78 12.89
CA MET A 206 8.78 16.22 11.57
C MET A 206 8.50 17.20 10.43
N LEU A 207 7.44 18.00 10.55
CA LEU A 207 7.17 19.07 9.58
C LEU A 207 8.32 20.09 9.57
N ASP A 208 8.79 20.51 10.74
CA ASP A 208 9.93 21.42 10.87
C ASP A 208 11.23 20.81 10.29
N ILE A 209 11.53 19.54 10.58
CA ILE A 209 12.70 18.82 10.03
C ILE A 209 12.65 18.78 8.50
N CYS A 210 11.47 18.58 7.93
CA CYS A 210 11.29 18.46 6.48
C CYS A 210 11.01 19.83 5.79
N ASP A 211 10.90 20.93 6.54
CA ASP A 211 10.48 22.26 6.06
C ASP A 211 9.12 22.22 5.32
N VAL A 212 8.19 21.46 5.88
CA VAL A 212 6.82 21.30 5.39
C VAL A 212 5.90 22.20 6.19
N ARG A 213 5.08 22.98 5.50
CA ARG A 213 4.04 23.76 6.15
C ARG A 213 2.80 22.90 6.35
N GLU A 214 2.19 22.96 7.53
CA GLU A 214 0.99 22.19 7.84
C GLU A 214 -0.15 22.47 6.84
N GLU A 215 -0.24 23.72 6.34
CA GLU A 215 -1.21 24.11 5.30
C GLU A 215 -1.05 23.43 3.94
N TRP A 216 0.09 22.77 3.71
CA TRP A 216 0.33 21.97 2.50
C TRP A 216 -0.18 20.54 2.62
N LEU A 217 -0.61 20.13 3.82
CA LEU A 217 -1.04 18.77 4.11
C LEU A 217 -2.56 18.64 4.11
N PRO A 218 -3.08 17.48 3.69
CA PRO A 218 -4.53 17.23 3.67
C PRO A 218 -5.10 17.08 5.07
N GLY A 219 -6.42 17.29 5.21
CA GLY A 219 -7.15 16.89 6.41
C GLY A 219 -7.11 15.39 6.63
N LEU A 220 -6.96 14.96 7.88
CA LEU A 220 -6.88 13.55 8.28
C LEU A 220 -8.28 13.00 8.59
N TYR A 221 -8.56 11.80 8.08
CA TYR A 221 -9.84 11.10 8.22
C TYR A 221 -9.64 9.64 8.59
N GLU A 222 -10.65 9.02 9.20
CA GLU A 222 -10.70 7.55 9.25
C GLU A 222 -10.99 6.99 7.85
N SER A 223 -10.46 5.83 7.53
CA SER A 223 -10.53 5.26 6.17
C SER A 223 -11.95 5.07 5.65
N SER A 224 -12.92 4.76 6.53
CA SER A 224 -14.33 4.61 6.19
C SER A 224 -15.12 5.92 6.24
N GLU A 225 -14.51 7.02 6.66
CA GLU A 225 -15.18 8.29 6.84
C GLU A 225 -15.50 8.95 5.49
N LYS A 226 -16.67 9.58 5.41
CA LYS A 226 -17.05 10.39 4.26
C LYS A 226 -16.23 11.66 4.21
N THR A 227 -15.45 11.83 3.16
CA THR A 227 -14.70 13.08 2.89
C THR A 227 -15.54 14.09 2.10
N GLY A 228 -16.40 13.62 1.19
CA GLY A 228 -17.19 14.50 0.35
C GLY A 228 -18.17 13.77 -0.55
N THR A 229 -18.62 14.48 -1.58
CA THR A 229 -19.39 13.94 -2.70
C THR A 229 -18.74 14.37 -4.02
N LEU A 230 -19.16 13.79 -5.13
CA LEU A 230 -18.59 14.12 -6.43
C LEU A 230 -18.82 15.60 -6.81
N LYS A 231 -17.81 16.22 -7.42
CA LYS A 231 -17.97 17.50 -8.11
C LYS A 231 -19.02 17.39 -9.23
N ALA A 232 -19.71 18.47 -9.50
CA ALA A 232 -20.82 18.48 -10.47
C ALA A 232 -20.36 18.08 -11.90
N ASP A 233 -19.17 18.52 -12.31
CA ASP A 233 -18.56 18.18 -13.60
C ASP A 233 -18.20 16.70 -13.69
N VAL A 234 -17.55 16.15 -12.64
CA VAL A 234 -17.19 14.72 -12.55
C VAL A 234 -18.45 13.84 -12.51
N ALA A 235 -19.44 14.19 -11.69
CA ALA A 235 -20.71 13.48 -11.63
C ALA A 235 -21.41 13.43 -13.01
N CYS A 236 -21.38 14.55 -13.75
CA CYS A 236 -21.94 14.65 -15.08
C CYS A 236 -21.17 13.77 -16.09
N GLU A 237 -19.83 13.82 -16.06
CA GLU A 237 -18.96 13.04 -16.94
C GLU A 237 -19.15 11.52 -16.76
N LEU A 238 -19.21 11.07 -15.51
CA LEU A 238 -19.39 9.66 -15.14
C LEU A 238 -20.85 9.20 -15.26
N GLY A 239 -21.81 10.12 -15.25
CA GLY A 239 -23.25 9.81 -15.18
C GLY A 239 -23.68 9.31 -13.80
N PHE A 240 -22.95 9.66 -12.73
CA PHE A 240 -23.24 9.27 -11.36
C PHE A 240 -24.07 10.33 -10.64
N PRO A 241 -24.78 9.96 -9.54
CA PRO A 241 -25.46 10.94 -8.69
C PRO A 241 -24.48 11.95 -8.08
N LYS A 242 -24.90 13.21 -7.97
CA LYS A 242 -24.08 14.27 -7.33
C LYS A 242 -23.87 14.05 -5.82
N ASP A 243 -24.77 13.29 -5.19
CA ASP A 243 -24.72 12.90 -3.80
C ASP A 243 -23.99 11.56 -3.56
N CYS A 244 -23.42 10.97 -4.61
CA CYS A 244 -22.53 9.80 -4.49
C CYS A 244 -21.42 10.13 -3.48
N ILE A 245 -21.35 9.34 -2.41
CA ILE A 245 -20.42 9.53 -1.30
C ILE A 245 -19.01 9.10 -1.74
N VAL A 246 -18.02 9.88 -1.36
CA VAL A 246 -16.60 9.51 -1.47
C VAL A 246 -16.05 9.34 -0.07
N ALA A 247 -15.50 8.15 0.22
CA ALA A 247 -14.81 7.85 1.47
C ALA A 247 -13.30 8.14 1.35
N ALA A 248 -12.63 8.32 2.47
CA ALA A 248 -11.19 8.59 2.53
C ALA A 248 -10.35 7.48 1.88
N GLY A 249 -10.80 6.24 2.02
CA GLY A 249 -10.05 5.09 1.53
C GLY A 249 -8.90 4.70 2.45
N ALA A 250 -7.98 3.88 1.98
CA ALA A 250 -6.87 3.36 2.78
C ALA A 250 -5.61 3.14 1.93
N GLY A 251 -4.43 3.08 2.56
CA GLY A 251 -3.25 2.51 1.93
C GLY A 251 -3.51 1.06 1.48
N ASP A 252 -2.87 0.62 0.40
CA ASP A 252 -3.15 -0.68 -0.25
C ASP A 252 -3.12 -1.87 0.70
N ASN A 253 -2.13 -1.93 1.62
CA ASN A 253 -2.01 -3.02 2.59
C ASN A 253 -3.16 -3.03 3.61
N ALA A 254 -3.58 -1.86 4.11
CA ALA A 254 -4.70 -1.73 5.03
C ALA A 254 -6.04 -2.05 4.32
N ALA A 255 -6.21 -1.60 3.08
CA ALA A 255 -7.38 -1.93 2.25
C ALA A 255 -7.47 -3.44 1.99
N ALA A 256 -6.35 -4.10 1.66
CA ALA A 256 -6.27 -5.54 1.48
C ALA A 256 -6.59 -6.31 2.78
N ALA A 257 -6.14 -5.79 3.93
CA ALA A 257 -6.46 -6.37 5.23
C ALA A 257 -7.99 -6.35 5.50
N ILE A 258 -8.66 -5.22 5.24
CA ILE A 258 -10.13 -5.14 5.32
C ILE A 258 -10.79 -6.16 4.38
N GLY A 259 -10.35 -6.21 3.12
CA GLY A 259 -10.91 -7.11 2.10
C GLY A 259 -10.74 -8.60 2.42
N THR A 260 -9.74 -8.97 3.22
CA THR A 260 -9.47 -10.35 3.67
C THR A 260 -10.04 -10.65 5.07
N GLY A 261 -10.76 -9.70 5.68
CA GLY A 261 -11.34 -9.86 7.02
C GLY A 261 -10.33 -9.79 8.16
N THR A 262 -9.16 -9.20 7.92
CA THR A 262 -8.12 -8.94 8.93
C THR A 262 -8.50 -7.66 9.68
N VAL A 263 -9.51 -7.76 10.53
CA VAL A 263 -10.15 -6.67 11.27
C VAL A 263 -10.21 -7.02 12.76
N GLY A 264 -9.93 -6.06 13.63
CA GLY A 264 -9.84 -6.23 15.08
C GLY A 264 -8.53 -6.87 15.52
N ALA A 265 -8.19 -6.73 16.80
CA ALA A 265 -6.90 -7.13 17.35
C ALA A 265 -6.52 -8.59 17.14
N GLY A 266 -5.24 -8.83 16.92
CA GLY A 266 -4.65 -10.18 16.84
C GLY A 266 -4.97 -10.94 15.55
N LYS A 267 -5.51 -10.28 14.54
CA LYS A 267 -5.68 -10.87 13.21
C LYS A 267 -4.41 -10.68 12.38
N CYS A 268 -4.17 -11.62 11.49
CA CYS A 268 -3.00 -11.64 10.64
C CYS A 268 -3.39 -11.77 9.17
N ASN A 269 -2.80 -10.95 8.33
CA ASN A 269 -2.79 -11.13 6.88
C ASN A 269 -1.37 -11.47 6.44
N LEU A 270 -1.23 -12.57 5.71
CA LEU A 270 0.02 -12.97 5.06
C LEU A 270 -0.17 -12.85 3.55
N SER A 271 0.56 -11.93 2.95
CA SER A 271 0.57 -11.76 1.49
C SER A 271 1.86 -12.32 0.91
N LEU A 272 1.72 -13.23 -0.06
CA LEU A 272 2.82 -13.87 -0.79
C LEU A 272 2.76 -13.47 -2.26
N GLY A 273 3.49 -12.43 -2.59
CA GLY A 273 3.73 -11.99 -3.95
C GLY A 273 5.22 -12.05 -4.28
N THR A 274 5.71 -11.17 -5.14
CA THR A 274 7.17 -10.99 -5.39
C THR A 274 7.90 -10.83 -4.06
N SER A 275 7.41 -9.96 -3.19
CA SER A 275 7.77 -9.82 -1.78
C SER A 275 6.78 -10.56 -0.88
N GLY A 276 7.12 -10.76 0.39
CA GLY A 276 6.24 -11.30 1.42
C GLY A 276 5.95 -10.26 2.49
N THR A 277 4.67 -10.05 2.83
CA THR A 277 4.30 -9.16 3.92
C THR A 277 3.55 -9.91 5.00
N LEU A 278 3.92 -9.67 6.24
CA LEU A 278 3.18 -10.10 7.41
C LEU A 278 2.59 -8.86 8.09
N PHE A 279 1.27 -8.80 8.14
CA PHE A 279 0.49 -7.69 8.67
C PHE A 279 -0.30 -8.20 9.87
N ILE A 280 -0.12 -7.61 11.04
CA ILE A 280 -0.79 -8.01 12.29
C ILE A 280 -1.49 -6.81 12.91
N THR A 281 -2.81 -6.94 13.14
CA THR A 281 -3.64 -5.89 13.73
C THR A 281 -3.47 -5.80 15.24
N SER A 282 -3.61 -4.59 15.77
CA SER A 282 -3.57 -4.28 17.20
C SER A 282 -4.57 -3.16 17.54
N ASP A 283 -5.23 -3.25 18.69
CA ASP A 283 -6.06 -2.16 19.23
C ASP A 283 -5.23 -1.07 19.90
N GLU A 284 -3.95 -1.34 20.16
CA GLU A 284 -3.03 -0.42 20.80
C GLU A 284 -1.87 -0.06 19.87
N PHE A 285 -1.45 1.19 19.92
CA PHE A 285 -0.22 1.63 19.25
C PHE A 285 1.00 0.87 19.83
N ARG A 286 1.79 0.29 18.94
CA ARG A 286 3.01 -0.44 19.28
C ARG A 286 4.12 -0.14 18.29
N VAL A 287 5.35 -0.16 18.78
CA VAL A 287 6.56 0.02 17.99
C VAL A 287 7.51 -1.13 18.29
N ASP A 288 8.13 -1.72 17.29
CA ASP A 288 9.22 -2.65 17.49
C ASP A 288 10.47 -1.90 17.96
N SER A 289 11.01 -2.30 19.13
CA SER A 289 12.18 -1.67 19.74
C SER A 289 13.44 -1.67 18.87
N HIS A 290 13.50 -2.52 17.87
CA HIS A 290 14.59 -2.58 16.88
C HIS A 290 14.25 -1.90 15.56
N ASN A 291 13.06 -1.29 15.44
CA ASN A 291 12.58 -0.60 14.22
C ASN A 291 12.64 -1.48 12.97
N ALA A 292 12.44 -2.80 13.12
CA ALA A 292 12.43 -3.75 11.99
C ALA A 292 11.05 -3.88 11.34
N LEU A 293 10.00 -3.37 12.02
CA LEU A 293 8.61 -3.38 11.57
C LEU A 293 8.10 -1.96 11.36
N HIS A 294 7.18 -1.80 10.43
CA HIS A 294 6.38 -0.58 10.29
C HIS A 294 5.23 -0.58 11.29
N SER A 295 5.01 0.56 11.94
CA SER A 295 3.90 0.81 12.85
C SER A 295 2.99 1.84 12.21
N PHE A 296 1.79 1.43 11.78
CA PHE A 296 0.85 2.26 11.06
C PHE A 296 -0.54 2.19 11.68
N ASP A 297 -1.36 3.20 11.41
CA ASP A 297 -2.80 3.14 11.63
C ASP A 297 -3.42 2.11 10.70
N HIS A 298 -4.48 1.44 11.17
CA HIS A 298 -5.24 0.49 10.38
C HIS A 298 -6.58 1.10 9.92
N ALA A 299 -7.05 0.63 8.77
CA ALA A 299 -8.30 1.12 8.17
C ALA A 299 -9.57 0.79 8.97
N ASP A 300 -9.49 -0.03 10.03
CA ASP A 300 -10.57 -0.30 10.98
C ASP A 300 -10.59 0.66 12.20
N GLY A 301 -9.70 1.66 12.22
CA GLY A 301 -9.56 2.61 13.31
C GLY A 301 -8.56 2.20 14.40
N GLY A 302 -8.02 0.98 14.35
CA GLY A 302 -6.93 0.48 15.20
C GLY A 302 -5.55 0.77 14.61
N TYR A 303 -4.61 -0.11 14.93
CA TYR A 303 -3.21 -0.04 14.47
C TYR A 303 -2.79 -1.37 13.85
N HIS A 304 -1.66 -1.36 13.18
CA HIS A 304 -1.02 -2.59 12.75
C HIS A 304 0.50 -2.50 12.77
N LEU A 305 1.14 -3.63 12.95
CA LEU A 305 2.55 -3.81 12.66
C LEU A 305 2.69 -4.59 11.36
N MET A 306 3.60 -4.15 10.50
CA MET A 306 3.85 -4.80 9.22
C MET A 306 5.34 -5.04 9.03
N GLY A 307 5.71 -6.27 8.73
CA GLY A 307 7.03 -6.65 8.27
C GLY A 307 6.99 -7.09 6.82
N CYS A 308 8.02 -6.70 6.07
CA CYS A 308 8.14 -7.01 4.65
C CYS A 308 9.49 -7.67 4.37
N MET A 309 9.47 -8.91 3.88
CA MET A 309 10.62 -9.52 3.26
C MET A 309 10.63 -9.22 1.75
N LEU A 310 11.80 -8.90 1.20
CA LEU A 310 11.89 -8.41 -0.18
C LEU A 310 11.73 -9.51 -1.24
N SER A 311 12.07 -10.75 -0.91
CA SER A 311 12.03 -11.87 -1.85
C SER A 311 11.24 -13.04 -1.26
N ALA A 312 10.00 -13.24 -1.72
CA ALA A 312 9.13 -14.35 -1.32
C ALA A 312 8.82 -15.28 -2.51
N ALA A 313 7.67 -15.15 -3.15
CA ALA A 313 7.36 -15.95 -4.34
C ALA A 313 8.35 -15.69 -5.50
N SER A 314 9.03 -14.55 -5.51
CA SER A 314 10.14 -14.30 -6.46
C SER A 314 11.28 -15.29 -6.31
N CYS A 315 11.54 -15.86 -5.13
CA CYS A 315 12.56 -16.89 -4.95
C CYS A 315 12.20 -18.17 -5.72
N ASN A 316 10.92 -18.59 -5.61
CA ASN A 316 10.44 -19.75 -6.39
C ASN A 316 10.49 -19.46 -7.90
N ASN A 317 10.04 -18.29 -8.32
CA ASN A 317 10.06 -17.90 -9.72
C ASN A 317 11.49 -17.85 -10.28
N TRP A 318 12.44 -17.27 -9.54
CA TRP A 318 13.85 -17.26 -9.87
C TRP A 318 14.43 -18.68 -9.97
N TRP A 319 14.16 -19.55 -8.97
CA TRP A 319 14.63 -20.93 -8.98
C TRP A 319 14.11 -21.68 -10.21
N MET A 320 12.81 -21.60 -10.49
CA MET A 320 12.18 -22.28 -11.60
C MET A 320 12.67 -21.78 -12.96
N LYS A 321 12.61 -20.47 -13.19
CA LYS A 321 12.85 -19.88 -14.52
C LYS A 321 14.33 -19.66 -14.81
N ASP A 322 15.09 -19.12 -13.84
CA ASP A 322 16.46 -18.70 -14.08
C ASP A 322 17.47 -19.80 -13.76
N ILE A 323 17.18 -20.70 -12.82
CA ILE A 323 18.08 -21.80 -12.44
C ILE A 323 17.71 -23.10 -13.15
N LEU A 324 16.44 -23.50 -13.09
CA LEU A 324 15.97 -24.75 -13.67
C LEU A 324 15.60 -24.63 -15.16
N HIS A 325 15.39 -23.43 -15.66
CA HIS A 325 14.88 -23.13 -17.01
C HIS A 325 13.59 -23.91 -17.33
N SER A 326 12.67 -23.98 -16.35
CA SER A 326 11.41 -24.72 -16.44
C SER A 326 10.24 -23.80 -16.17
N ASP A 327 9.20 -23.90 -17.00
CA ASP A 327 7.88 -23.28 -16.80
C ASP A 327 6.86 -24.26 -16.21
N ASP A 328 7.25 -25.52 -16.00
CA ASP A 328 6.39 -26.58 -15.47
C ASP A 328 6.46 -26.65 -13.94
N PHE A 329 5.87 -25.64 -13.29
CA PHE A 329 5.85 -25.54 -11.84
C PHE A 329 5.17 -26.75 -11.17
N VAL A 330 4.12 -27.30 -11.78
CA VAL A 330 3.32 -28.37 -11.19
C VAL A 330 4.16 -29.65 -11.06
N ASN A 331 4.78 -30.09 -12.14
CA ASN A 331 5.55 -31.34 -12.12
C ASN A 331 6.88 -31.19 -11.34
N GLU A 332 7.53 -30.02 -11.42
CA GLU A 332 8.77 -29.76 -10.67
C GLU A 332 8.54 -29.72 -9.15
N GLN A 333 7.39 -29.26 -8.71
CA GLN A 333 7.05 -29.12 -7.28
C GLN A 333 6.35 -30.35 -6.70
N LYS A 334 5.92 -31.30 -7.56
CA LYS A 334 5.23 -32.51 -7.14
C LYS A 334 6.00 -33.35 -6.10
N PRO A 335 7.33 -33.52 -6.17
CA PRO A 335 8.08 -34.23 -5.14
C PRO A 335 7.92 -33.65 -3.73
N LEU A 336 7.74 -32.33 -3.61
CA LEU A 336 7.54 -31.68 -2.30
C LEU A 336 6.22 -32.09 -1.64
N GLU A 337 5.18 -32.37 -2.43
CA GLU A 337 3.88 -32.83 -1.94
C GLU A 337 3.91 -34.33 -1.55
N GLU A 338 4.66 -35.14 -2.33
CA GLU A 338 4.68 -36.60 -2.18
C GLU A 338 5.62 -37.08 -1.07
N ASP A 339 6.71 -36.36 -0.82
CA ASP A 339 7.82 -36.85 0.03
C ASP A 339 7.61 -36.60 1.53
N GLY A 340 6.72 -35.65 1.89
CA GLY A 340 6.33 -35.39 3.29
C GLY A 340 7.45 -34.96 4.24
N ARG A 341 8.65 -34.64 3.74
CA ARG A 341 9.86 -34.32 4.51
C ARG A 341 10.02 -32.84 4.86
N LEU A 342 8.92 -32.08 4.89
CA LEU A 342 8.97 -30.66 5.25
C LEU A 342 9.60 -30.46 6.64
N GLY A 343 10.64 -29.64 6.72
CA GLY A 343 11.39 -29.37 7.94
C GLY A 343 12.51 -30.36 8.24
N GLU A 344 12.70 -31.40 7.44
CA GLU A 344 13.75 -32.42 7.60
C GLU A 344 14.92 -32.24 6.61
N ASN A 345 14.85 -31.19 5.76
CA ASN A 345 15.90 -30.89 4.80
C ASN A 345 17.18 -30.42 5.51
N HIS A 346 18.32 -30.92 5.09
CA HIS A 346 19.64 -30.51 5.58
C HIS A 346 20.24 -29.34 4.80
N VAL A 347 19.61 -28.97 3.67
CA VAL A 347 19.97 -27.79 2.87
C VAL A 347 19.10 -26.61 3.31
N TYR A 348 19.72 -25.48 3.57
CA TYR A 348 19.04 -24.24 3.92
C TYR A 348 19.25 -23.19 2.83
N PHE A 349 18.22 -22.41 2.53
CA PHE A 349 18.30 -21.28 1.62
C PHE A 349 18.04 -19.98 2.36
N LEU A 350 18.94 -19.02 2.22
CA LEU A 350 18.73 -17.64 2.66
C LEU A 350 18.08 -16.86 1.51
N PRO A 351 16.84 -16.36 1.66
CA PRO A 351 16.06 -15.84 0.54
C PRO A 351 16.38 -14.39 0.13
N TYR A 352 17.58 -13.89 0.42
CA TYR A 352 17.92 -12.47 0.30
C TYR A 352 18.41 -12.07 -1.10
N LEU A 353 17.70 -12.45 -2.15
CA LEU A 353 18.06 -12.18 -3.55
C LEU A 353 18.21 -10.68 -3.84
N MET A 354 17.39 -9.84 -3.21
CA MET A 354 17.35 -8.40 -3.40
C MET A 354 17.76 -7.59 -2.16
N GLY A 355 18.53 -8.19 -1.25
CA GLY A 355 18.72 -7.66 0.09
C GLY A 355 17.57 -8.06 1.00
N GLU A 356 17.50 -7.50 2.22
CA GLU A 356 16.39 -7.77 3.12
C GLU A 356 15.97 -6.50 3.89
N ARG A 357 14.64 -6.36 4.09
CA ARG A 357 14.07 -5.30 4.90
C ARG A 357 13.79 -5.82 6.32
N SER A 358 12.70 -6.52 6.53
CA SER A 358 12.35 -7.06 7.84
C SER A 358 12.82 -8.50 8.00
N PRO A 359 13.48 -8.88 9.11
CA PRO A 359 13.82 -8.05 10.27
C PRO A 359 15.22 -7.42 10.23
N HIS A 360 16.02 -7.65 9.18
CA HIS A 360 17.46 -7.35 9.17
C HIS A 360 17.78 -5.91 8.76
N ASN A 361 16.95 -5.29 7.93
CA ASN A 361 17.20 -3.97 7.34
C ASN A 361 18.59 -3.84 6.71
N ASP A 362 18.98 -4.86 5.95
CA ASP A 362 20.27 -4.95 5.25
C ASP A 362 20.08 -5.07 3.73
N PRO A 363 20.20 -3.95 2.99
CA PRO A 363 20.10 -3.97 1.53
C PRO A 363 21.28 -4.68 0.85
N SER A 364 22.35 -4.98 1.60
CA SER A 364 23.55 -5.67 1.11
C SER A 364 23.49 -7.19 1.32
N ALA A 365 22.51 -7.70 2.08
CA ALA A 365 22.30 -9.13 2.23
C ALA A 365 22.16 -9.83 0.87
N ARG A 366 22.64 -11.06 0.75
CA ARG A 366 22.55 -11.84 -0.47
C ARG A 366 22.10 -13.26 -0.18
N ALA A 367 21.41 -13.86 -1.16
CA ALA A 367 20.97 -15.24 -1.07
C ALA A 367 22.13 -16.21 -1.01
N ALA A 368 21.93 -17.32 -0.31
CA ALA A 368 22.92 -18.40 -0.21
C ALA A 368 22.23 -19.74 0.07
N PHE A 369 22.80 -20.82 -0.47
CA PHE A 369 22.51 -22.19 -0.04
C PHE A 369 23.60 -22.66 0.92
N ILE A 370 23.19 -23.31 2.02
CA ILE A 370 24.09 -23.79 3.08
C ILE A 370 23.73 -25.24 3.41
N GLY A 371 24.73 -26.07 3.68
CA GLY A 371 24.52 -27.46 4.09
C GLY A 371 24.48 -28.47 2.96
N MET A 372 24.83 -28.12 1.73
CA MET A 372 24.89 -29.06 0.61
C MET A 372 25.97 -30.12 0.83
N SER A 373 25.69 -31.35 0.40
CA SER A 373 26.55 -32.49 0.42
C SER A 373 26.52 -33.21 -0.95
N MET A 374 27.26 -34.28 -1.08
CA MET A 374 27.34 -35.02 -2.34
C MET A 374 26.03 -35.73 -2.75
N ASP A 375 25.15 -35.94 -1.81
CA ASP A 375 23.82 -36.56 -1.96
C ASP A 375 22.69 -35.53 -2.09
N THR A 376 22.99 -34.23 -2.05
CA THR A 376 22.02 -33.18 -2.28
C THR A 376 21.51 -33.22 -3.72
N ASP A 377 20.22 -33.36 -3.88
CA ASP A 377 19.60 -33.46 -5.21
C ASP A 377 18.76 -32.15 -5.53
N ARG A 378 18.10 -32.17 -6.69
CA ARG A 378 17.30 -31.09 -7.20
C ARG A 378 16.06 -30.81 -6.32
N ALA A 379 15.47 -31.86 -5.76
CA ALA A 379 14.30 -31.75 -4.89
C ALA A 379 14.67 -31.14 -3.55
N ASP A 380 15.81 -31.51 -2.97
CA ASP A 380 16.34 -30.91 -1.75
C ASP A 380 16.57 -29.40 -1.92
N MET A 381 17.14 -28.99 -3.07
CA MET A 381 17.37 -27.58 -3.37
C MET A 381 16.06 -26.79 -3.53
N LEU A 382 15.07 -27.37 -4.23
CA LEU A 382 13.75 -26.76 -4.38
C LEU A 382 13.05 -26.64 -3.03
N GLN A 383 13.07 -27.69 -2.21
CA GLN A 383 12.51 -27.67 -0.86
C GLN A 383 13.17 -26.57 -0.02
N ALA A 384 14.50 -26.44 -0.09
CA ALA A 384 15.22 -25.38 0.62
C ALA A 384 14.74 -23.99 0.23
N VAL A 385 14.40 -23.74 -1.05
CA VAL A 385 13.86 -22.45 -1.50
C VAL A 385 12.52 -22.14 -0.80
N PHE A 386 11.61 -23.11 -0.74
CA PHE A 386 10.30 -22.93 -0.06
C PHE A 386 10.48 -22.76 1.44
N GLU A 387 11.28 -23.60 2.07
CA GLU A 387 11.53 -23.52 3.52
C GLU A 387 12.25 -22.24 3.90
N GLY A 388 13.21 -21.80 3.07
CA GLY A 388 13.92 -20.52 3.29
C GLY A 388 13.00 -19.33 3.32
N VAL A 389 12.02 -19.25 2.41
CA VAL A 389 10.96 -18.21 2.43
C VAL A 389 10.11 -18.34 3.69
N ALA A 390 9.71 -19.56 4.06
CA ALA A 390 8.91 -19.79 5.27
C ALA A 390 9.67 -19.41 6.55
N TYR A 391 10.96 -19.71 6.63
CA TYR A 391 11.81 -19.30 7.76
C TYR A 391 12.01 -17.78 7.81
N GLY A 392 12.14 -17.11 6.66
CA GLY A 392 12.18 -15.65 6.57
C GLY A 392 10.91 -15.01 7.13
N LEU A 393 9.74 -15.49 6.71
CA LEU A 393 8.44 -15.04 7.25
C LEU A 393 8.30 -15.35 8.75
N ARG A 394 8.78 -16.50 9.20
CA ARG A 394 8.81 -16.83 10.63
C ARG A 394 9.69 -15.86 11.42
N ALA A 395 10.84 -15.46 10.88
CA ALA A 395 11.69 -14.45 11.52
C ALA A 395 10.98 -13.11 11.67
N VAL A 396 10.22 -12.69 10.64
CA VAL A 396 9.34 -11.50 10.71
C VAL A 396 8.26 -11.69 11.79
N SER A 397 7.61 -12.86 11.85
CA SER A 397 6.59 -13.17 12.86
C SER A 397 7.14 -13.10 14.29
N TYR A 398 8.33 -13.64 14.54
CA TYR A 398 8.97 -13.52 15.86
C TYR A 398 9.28 -12.06 16.24
N THR A 399 9.59 -11.23 15.28
CA THR A 399 9.79 -9.78 15.51
C THR A 399 8.48 -9.13 15.95
N HIS A 400 7.33 -9.50 15.36
CA HIS A 400 6.00 -9.05 15.81
C HIS A 400 5.72 -9.50 17.25
N LEU A 401 5.95 -10.76 17.57
CA LEU A 401 5.74 -11.28 18.94
C LEU A 401 6.57 -10.51 19.96
N ARG A 402 7.83 -10.25 19.67
CA ARG A 402 8.71 -9.45 20.53
C ARG A 402 8.20 -8.01 20.70
N ALA A 403 7.66 -7.38 19.66
CA ALA A 403 7.07 -6.06 19.76
C ALA A 403 5.83 -6.03 20.68
N HIS A 404 5.11 -7.16 20.80
CA HIS A 404 4.00 -7.30 21.73
C HIS A 404 4.42 -7.52 23.20
N GLU A 405 5.64 -7.99 23.45
CA GLU A 405 6.17 -8.22 24.80
C GLU A 405 6.73 -6.94 25.45
N THR A 406 7.01 -5.93 24.67
CA THR A 406 7.56 -4.63 25.12
C THR A 406 6.53 -3.53 25.15
#